data_82110f2981580d7535b3dad7005a5252
#
_entry.id   82110f2981580d7535b3dad7005a5252
#
_cell.length_a   1.000
_cell.length_b   1.000
_cell.length_c   1.000
_cell.angle_alpha   90.00
_cell.angle_beta   90.00
_cell.angle_gamma   90.00
#
_symmetry.space_group_name_H-M   'P 1'
#
loop_
_entity.id
_entity.type
_entity.pdbx_description
1 polymer ?
#
loop_
_entity_poly.entity_id
_entity_poly.type
_entity_poly.pdbx_seq_one_letter_code
_entity_poly.pdbx_strand_id
1 'polypeptide(L)'
;RLFQLLDDQKRQWEPEVHEPNDENLAPSGRVIDSQLSEHQDEGFLEGYVLTGRHGFFATYEAFGRVVDSMLTQHMKWLRKAKEQYWRHDYPSLNFVATSTVFQQDHNGYTHQDPGILTHLYEKNRPDLVHEYLPSDTNTLLAVGDKALQDRECINVLVTSKQPRPQWFSIEEAKKLVDKGLGYIDWASTDKGVKPDVVFASTETEPTIETLAAIDILHKKFPDLKIRYINVVDVMKLMDPKDNKNGLSTEEFDRLFPKDVPVIFAWHGYKSMMESIWFARKRYNVHIHCYEENGDITTPFDMRVLNHLDRFDLAKDAI
;
A
#
# COMPACT_ATOMS: atom_id res chain seq x y z
N ARG A 1 -3.77 3.23 -13.58
CA ARG A 1 -4.30 2.53 -14.79
C ARG A 1 -5.45 1.56 -14.50
N LEU A 2 -5.65 1.09 -13.28
CA LEU A 2 -6.83 0.29 -12.93
C LEU A 2 -8.12 1.06 -13.33
N PHE A 3 -8.14 2.36 -13.09
CA PHE A 3 -9.28 3.22 -13.44
C PHE A 3 -9.40 3.53 -14.94
N GLN A 4 -8.33 3.44 -15.73
CA GLN A 4 -8.44 3.57 -17.19
C GLN A 4 -9.20 2.39 -17.82
N LEU A 5 -9.13 1.20 -17.25
CA LEU A 5 -9.98 0.07 -17.63
C LEU A 5 -11.46 0.33 -17.28
N LEU A 6 -11.73 1.14 -16.26
CA LEU A 6 -13.07 1.53 -15.85
C LEU A 6 -13.62 2.67 -16.70
N ASP A 7 -12.80 3.50 -17.33
CA ASP A 7 -13.23 4.53 -18.29
C ASP A 7 -13.92 3.91 -19.51
N ASP A 8 -13.53 2.70 -19.92
CA ASP A 8 -14.20 1.95 -20.98
C ASP A 8 -15.63 1.51 -20.59
N GLN A 9 -15.99 1.60 -19.31
CA GLN A 9 -17.30 1.20 -18.79
C GLN A 9 -18.32 2.34 -18.75
N LYS A 10 -17.93 3.52 -19.19
CA LYS A 10 -18.72 4.75 -19.13
C LYS A 10 -19.11 5.17 -17.70
N ARG A 11 -19.28 6.47 -17.53
CA ARG A 11 -19.67 7.08 -16.27
C ARG A 11 -21.17 7.12 -16.14
N GLN A 12 -21.66 7.12 -14.92
CA GLN A 12 -23.04 7.38 -14.59
C GLN A 12 -23.09 8.65 -13.74
N TRP A 13 -23.82 9.62 -14.25
CA TRP A 13 -24.14 10.86 -13.57
C TRP A 13 -25.58 11.23 -13.89
N GLU A 14 -26.29 11.93 -13.01
CA GLU A 14 -27.66 12.41 -13.24
C GLU A 14 -27.67 13.93 -13.47
N PRO A 15 -27.24 14.42 -14.64
CA PRO A 15 -27.29 15.84 -14.98
C PRO A 15 -28.75 16.26 -15.21
N GLU A 16 -29.08 17.51 -14.90
CA GLU A 16 -30.40 18.09 -15.24
C GLU A 16 -30.62 18.13 -16.75
N VAL A 17 -29.56 18.26 -17.53
CA VAL A 17 -29.59 18.27 -19.00
C VAL A 17 -28.74 17.12 -19.54
N HIS A 18 -29.38 16.24 -20.27
CA HIS A 18 -28.69 15.16 -20.99
C HIS A 18 -28.26 15.64 -22.38
N GLU A 19 -26.99 15.71 -22.63
CA GLU A 19 -26.43 15.97 -23.96
C GLU A 19 -26.51 14.67 -24.80
N PRO A 20 -27.24 14.65 -25.91
CA PRO A 20 -27.46 13.42 -26.71
C PRO A 20 -26.17 12.81 -27.26
N ASN A 21 -25.11 13.59 -27.36
CA ASN A 21 -23.82 13.19 -27.95
C ASN A 21 -22.72 12.96 -26.88
N ASP A 22 -23.05 12.88 -25.60
CA ASP A 22 -22.07 12.59 -24.58
C ASP A 22 -21.66 11.12 -24.63
N GLU A 23 -20.47 10.87 -25.18
CA GLU A 23 -19.93 9.53 -25.34
C GLU A 23 -19.44 8.93 -24.02
N ASN A 24 -19.31 9.73 -22.97
CA ASN A 24 -18.75 9.31 -21.68
C ASN A 24 -19.82 8.89 -20.67
N LEU A 25 -21.08 9.26 -20.88
CA LEU A 25 -22.18 8.94 -19.99
C LEU A 25 -23.04 7.78 -20.50
N ALA A 26 -23.49 6.94 -19.58
CA ALA A 26 -24.48 5.90 -19.85
C ALA A 26 -25.28 5.56 -18.60
N PRO A 27 -26.62 5.30 -18.69
CA PRO A 27 -27.44 4.89 -17.55
C PRO A 27 -26.96 3.60 -16.87
N SER A 28 -26.23 2.75 -17.60
CA SER A 28 -25.63 1.51 -17.11
C SER A 28 -24.14 1.64 -16.81
N GLY A 29 -23.62 2.87 -16.71
CA GLY A 29 -22.22 3.13 -16.38
C GLY A 29 -21.83 2.56 -15.03
N ARG A 30 -20.60 2.14 -14.89
CA ARG A 30 -20.05 1.56 -13.64
C ARG A 30 -19.17 2.52 -12.86
N VAL A 31 -18.79 3.63 -13.45
CA VAL A 31 -18.08 4.72 -12.76
C VAL A 31 -19.12 5.77 -12.39
N ILE A 32 -19.34 5.96 -11.10
CA ILE A 32 -20.24 6.98 -10.58
C ILE A 32 -19.45 8.27 -10.49
N ASP A 33 -19.86 9.26 -11.30
CA ASP A 33 -19.31 10.61 -11.22
C ASP A 33 -20.15 11.39 -10.20
N SER A 34 -19.50 11.96 -9.21
CA SER A 34 -20.12 12.60 -8.07
C SER A 34 -19.53 13.99 -7.84
N GLN A 35 -20.16 14.78 -7.00
CA GLN A 35 -19.57 16.03 -6.52
C GLN A 35 -18.33 15.74 -5.67
N LEU A 36 -17.45 16.72 -5.52
CA LEU A 36 -16.21 16.63 -4.74
C LEU A 36 -16.50 16.48 -3.25
N SER A 37 -16.76 15.25 -2.83
CA SER A 37 -17.08 14.92 -1.44
C SER A 37 -16.71 13.47 -1.12
N GLU A 38 -15.54 13.29 -0.55
CA GLU A 38 -15.02 11.97 -0.17
C GLU A 38 -15.96 11.20 0.78
N HIS A 39 -16.61 11.91 1.70
CA HIS A 39 -17.59 11.30 2.61
C HIS A 39 -18.80 10.74 1.88
N GLN A 40 -19.29 11.44 0.86
CA GLN A 40 -20.43 11.00 0.09
C GLN A 40 -20.06 9.80 -0.75
N ASP A 41 -18.89 9.84 -1.39
CA ASP A 41 -18.42 8.77 -2.27
C ASP A 41 -18.15 7.48 -1.48
N GLU A 42 -17.56 7.58 -0.29
CA GLU A 42 -17.42 6.43 0.60
C GLU A 42 -18.78 5.91 1.07
N GLY A 43 -19.71 6.81 1.45
CA GLY A 43 -21.06 6.44 1.85
C GLY A 43 -21.82 5.71 0.73
N PHE A 44 -21.63 6.11 -0.53
CA PHE A 44 -22.17 5.36 -1.68
C PHE A 44 -21.57 3.96 -1.77
N LEU A 45 -20.25 3.82 -1.61
CA LEU A 45 -19.61 2.50 -1.60
C LEU A 45 -20.09 1.66 -0.42
N GLU A 46 -20.20 2.21 0.80
CA GLU A 46 -20.74 1.49 1.95
C GLU A 46 -22.15 0.94 1.66
N GLY A 47 -23.06 1.80 1.17
CA GLY A 47 -24.39 1.37 0.77
C GLY A 47 -24.37 0.30 -0.32
N TYR A 48 -23.46 0.41 -1.27
CA TYR A 48 -23.34 -0.52 -2.39
C TYR A 48 -22.87 -1.92 -1.94
N VAL A 49 -21.84 -1.99 -1.08
CA VAL A 49 -21.33 -3.29 -0.58
C VAL A 49 -22.36 -3.98 0.34
N LEU A 50 -23.18 -3.21 1.07
CA LEU A 50 -24.28 -3.77 1.89
C LEU A 50 -25.36 -4.48 1.04
N THR A 51 -25.45 -4.17 -0.26
CA THR A 51 -26.33 -4.89 -1.19
C THR A 51 -25.69 -6.15 -1.78
N GLY A 52 -24.49 -6.53 -1.34
CA GLY A 52 -23.73 -7.67 -1.85
C GLY A 52 -22.93 -7.40 -3.12
N ARG A 53 -22.81 -6.13 -3.52
CA ARG A 53 -22.04 -5.69 -4.70
C ARG A 53 -20.63 -5.28 -4.33
N HIS A 54 -19.74 -5.28 -5.30
CA HIS A 54 -18.33 -4.95 -5.15
C HIS A 54 -18.00 -3.62 -5.79
N GLY A 55 -17.11 -2.86 -5.19
CA GLY A 55 -16.67 -1.58 -5.73
C GLY A 55 -15.38 -1.08 -5.11
N PHE A 56 -14.94 0.06 -5.61
CA PHE A 56 -13.81 0.82 -5.09
C PHE A 56 -14.23 2.27 -4.92
N PHE A 57 -13.82 2.89 -3.83
CA PHE A 57 -13.78 4.32 -3.65
C PHE A 57 -12.34 4.81 -3.81
N ALA A 58 -12.13 5.89 -4.55
CA ALA A 58 -10.78 6.39 -4.84
C ALA A 58 -10.67 7.89 -4.61
N THR A 59 -9.66 8.28 -3.85
CA THR A 59 -9.24 9.68 -3.71
C THR A 59 -7.72 9.77 -3.54
N TYR A 60 -7.16 10.98 -3.47
CA TYR A 60 -5.75 11.16 -3.17
C TYR A 60 -5.42 10.66 -1.76
N GLU A 61 -4.22 10.14 -1.58
CA GLU A 61 -3.78 9.57 -0.30
C GLU A 61 -3.97 10.53 0.87
N ALA A 62 -3.58 11.80 0.71
CA ALA A 62 -3.72 12.83 1.74
C ALA A 62 -5.18 13.04 2.19
N PHE A 63 -6.15 12.78 1.32
CA PHE A 63 -7.57 12.95 1.62
C PHE A 63 -8.20 11.72 2.28
N GLY A 64 -7.47 10.64 2.41
CA GLY A 64 -7.88 9.50 3.22
C GLY A 64 -8.21 9.89 4.67
N ARG A 65 -7.57 10.93 5.20
CA ARG A 65 -7.88 11.48 6.53
C ARG A 65 -9.28 12.11 6.63
N VAL A 66 -9.84 12.56 5.52
CA VAL A 66 -11.20 13.12 5.46
C VAL A 66 -12.25 12.04 5.75
N VAL A 67 -12.02 10.80 5.29
CA VAL A 67 -12.94 9.67 5.46
C VAL A 67 -12.58 8.72 6.61
N ASP A 68 -11.52 8.99 7.35
CA ASP A 68 -11.06 8.16 8.46
C ASP A 68 -12.14 7.80 9.46
N SER A 69 -12.97 8.76 9.83
CA SER A 69 -14.08 8.54 10.77
C SER A 69 -15.09 7.51 10.23
N MET A 70 -15.40 7.56 8.94
CA MET A 70 -16.32 6.62 8.29
C MET A 70 -15.69 5.23 8.21
N LEU A 71 -14.45 5.11 7.76
CA LEU A 71 -13.71 3.83 7.76
C LEU A 71 -13.68 3.21 9.16
N THR A 72 -13.42 4.02 10.20
CA THR A 72 -13.44 3.56 11.58
C THR A 72 -14.81 3.08 12.03
N GLN A 73 -15.89 3.75 11.65
CA GLN A 73 -17.26 3.34 11.96
C GLN A 73 -17.62 2.06 11.21
N HIS A 74 -17.29 1.97 9.92
CA HIS A 74 -17.50 0.77 9.12
C HIS A 74 -16.80 -0.45 9.73
N MET A 75 -15.55 -0.30 10.17
CA MET A 75 -14.80 -1.35 10.86
C MET A 75 -15.51 -1.83 12.14
N LYS A 76 -16.01 -0.90 12.97
CA LYS A 76 -16.74 -1.24 14.19
C LYS A 76 -18.05 -1.93 13.87
N TRP A 77 -18.74 -1.49 12.83
CA TRP A 77 -19.96 -2.11 12.35
C TRP A 77 -19.70 -3.53 11.84
N LEU A 78 -18.70 -3.75 10.99
CA LEU A 78 -18.30 -5.08 10.50
C LEU A 78 -18.04 -6.04 11.66
N ARG A 79 -17.30 -5.58 12.68
CA ARG A 79 -17.07 -6.41 13.88
C ARG A 79 -18.35 -6.89 14.49
N LYS A 80 -19.35 -5.99 14.66
CA LYS A 80 -20.64 -6.36 15.25
C LYS A 80 -21.49 -7.20 14.31
N ALA A 81 -21.43 -6.94 13.04
CA ALA A 81 -22.13 -7.67 12.02
C ALA A 81 -21.65 -9.14 11.93
N LYS A 82 -20.35 -9.40 12.09
CA LYS A 82 -19.79 -10.77 12.15
C LYS A 82 -20.31 -11.63 13.30
N GLU A 83 -20.80 -11.03 14.36
CA GLU A 83 -21.42 -11.74 15.50
C GLU A 83 -22.84 -12.29 15.16
N GLN A 84 -23.41 -11.89 14.01
CA GLN A 84 -24.79 -12.26 13.65
C GLN A 84 -24.83 -13.53 12.77
N TYR A 85 -25.15 -14.66 13.35
CA TYR A 85 -25.15 -16.00 12.72
C TYR A 85 -26.11 -16.16 11.53
N TRP A 86 -27.11 -15.32 11.42
CA TRP A 86 -28.14 -15.37 10.36
C TRP A 86 -27.79 -14.57 9.11
N ARG A 87 -26.69 -13.83 9.15
CA ARG A 87 -26.24 -12.91 8.10
C ARG A 87 -25.26 -13.60 7.16
N HIS A 88 -25.30 -13.22 5.86
CA HIS A 88 -24.26 -13.55 4.89
C HIS A 88 -23.09 -12.56 4.99
N ASP A 89 -21.93 -13.00 4.54
CA ASP A 89 -20.74 -12.17 4.48
C ASP A 89 -20.92 -11.05 3.43
N TYR A 90 -20.53 -9.84 3.80
CA TYR A 90 -20.51 -8.70 2.88
C TYR A 90 -19.20 -8.64 2.09
N PRO A 91 -19.22 -8.12 0.85
CA PRO A 91 -18.01 -7.72 0.15
C PRO A 91 -17.19 -6.73 0.98
N SER A 92 -15.88 -6.73 0.77
CA SER A 92 -14.98 -5.76 1.39
C SER A 92 -15.27 -4.33 0.97
N LEU A 93 -15.01 -3.38 1.88
CA LEU A 93 -14.91 -1.96 1.55
C LEU A 93 -13.51 -1.70 1.01
N ASN A 94 -13.39 -1.26 -0.24
CA ASN A 94 -12.10 -1.09 -0.90
C ASN A 94 -11.82 0.40 -1.13
N PHE A 95 -10.89 0.94 -0.36
CA PHE A 95 -10.39 2.30 -0.49
C PHE A 95 -9.09 2.31 -1.30
N VAL A 96 -9.05 3.12 -2.36
CA VAL A 96 -7.86 3.30 -3.21
C VAL A 96 -7.28 4.69 -2.99
N ALA A 97 -6.16 4.75 -2.28
CA ALA A 97 -5.38 5.95 -2.12
C ALA A 97 -4.54 6.17 -3.38
N THR A 98 -5.04 7.00 -4.28
CA THR A 98 -4.34 7.37 -5.52
C THR A 98 -3.34 8.47 -5.26
N SER A 99 -2.29 8.57 -6.10
CA SER A 99 -1.36 9.69 -6.00
C SER A 99 -0.64 9.74 -4.65
N THR A 100 0.27 8.81 -4.47
CA THR A 100 1.06 8.62 -3.25
C THR A 100 1.81 9.88 -2.84
N VAL A 101 2.14 10.00 -1.56
CA VAL A 101 2.84 11.16 -0.98
C VAL A 101 4.10 11.54 -1.78
N PHE A 102 4.91 10.57 -2.21
CA PHE A 102 6.13 10.79 -2.99
C PHE A 102 5.90 11.21 -4.45
N GLN A 103 4.65 11.36 -4.87
CA GLN A 103 4.24 11.88 -6.19
C GLN A 103 3.47 13.20 -6.08
N GLN A 104 3.49 13.81 -4.91
CA GLN A 104 2.87 15.11 -4.63
C GLN A 104 3.92 16.22 -4.49
N ASP A 105 5.07 16.05 -5.11
CA ASP A 105 6.18 17.00 -5.15
C ASP A 105 5.77 18.42 -5.60
N HIS A 106 4.77 18.52 -6.46
CA HIS A 106 4.28 19.78 -7.04
C HIS A 106 3.10 20.41 -6.30
N ASN A 107 2.41 19.66 -5.42
CA ASN A 107 1.23 20.15 -4.67
C ASN A 107 1.58 20.62 -3.25
N GLY A 108 2.75 20.27 -2.73
CA GLY A 108 3.21 20.66 -1.40
C GLY A 108 2.35 20.08 -0.27
N TYR A 109 2.40 20.73 0.87
CA TYR A 109 1.82 20.27 2.15
C TYR A 109 0.32 19.99 2.13
N THR A 110 -0.44 20.51 1.19
CA THR A 110 -1.88 20.25 1.09
C THR A 110 -2.22 18.84 0.61
N HIS A 111 -1.26 18.14 -0.02
CA HIS A 111 -1.43 16.82 -0.63
C HIS A 111 -0.41 15.78 -0.15
N GLN A 112 0.40 16.12 0.83
CA GLN A 112 1.47 15.27 1.34
C GLN A 112 1.13 14.75 2.74
N ASP A 113 0.29 13.73 2.85
CA ASP A 113 -0.05 13.07 4.12
C ASP A 113 -0.36 11.58 3.92
N PRO A 114 0.54 10.65 4.30
CA PRO A 114 0.28 9.22 4.31
C PRO A 114 -0.36 8.75 5.63
N GLY A 115 -0.84 9.65 6.48
CA GLY A 115 -1.24 9.37 7.85
C GLY A 115 -2.43 8.43 8.01
N ILE A 116 -3.22 8.20 6.96
CA ILE A 116 -4.33 7.24 7.00
C ILE A 116 -3.85 5.82 7.36
N LEU A 117 -2.69 5.39 6.88
CA LEU A 117 -2.12 4.08 7.17
C LEU A 117 -1.83 3.94 8.68
N THR A 118 -1.09 4.88 9.26
CA THR A 118 -0.79 4.87 10.69
C THR A 118 -2.07 4.89 11.53
N HIS A 119 -3.07 5.67 11.11
CA HIS A 119 -4.33 5.78 11.84
C HIS A 119 -5.13 4.47 11.85
N LEU A 120 -5.20 3.78 10.72
CA LEU A 120 -5.88 2.49 10.63
C LEU A 120 -5.12 1.39 11.39
N TYR A 121 -3.78 1.37 11.32
CA TYR A 121 -2.95 0.50 12.13
C TYR A 121 -3.22 0.66 13.64
N GLU A 122 -3.30 1.90 14.14
CA GLU A 122 -3.55 2.21 15.56
C GLU A 122 -4.90 1.69 16.07
N LYS A 123 -5.88 1.39 15.20
CA LYS A 123 -7.13 0.74 15.60
C LYS A 123 -6.91 -0.69 16.09
N ASN A 124 -5.76 -1.26 15.83
CA ASN A 124 -5.36 -2.61 16.24
C ASN A 124 -6.40 -3.68 15.85
N ARG A 125 -6.84 -3.63 14.59
CA ARG A 125 -7.82 -4.57 14.01
C ARG A 125 -7.31 -5.16 12.69
N PRO A 126 -6.15 -5.83 12.72
CA PRO A 126 -5.59 -6.46 11.52
C PRO A 126 -6.43 -7.64 11.00
N ASP A 127 -7.43 -8.06 11.75
CA ASP A 127 -8.44 -9.03 11.32
C ASP A 127 -9.51 -8.42 10.41
N LEU A 128 -9.58 -7.09 10.34
CA LEU A 128 -10.58 -6.34 9.56
C LEU A 128 -9.94 -5.36 8.56
N VAL A 129 -8.67 -5.04 8.68
CA VAL A 129 -8.01 -4.04 7.83
C VAL A 129 -6.77 -4.64 7.19
N HIS A 130 -6.65 -4.46 5.88
CA HIS A 130 -5.46 -4.75 5.10
C HIS A 130 -4.93 -3.48 4.45
N GLU A 131 -3.62 -3.30 4.48
CA GLU A 131 -2.93 -2.16 3.88
C GLU A 131 -1.96 -2.66 2.82
N TYR A 132 -2.37 -2.51 1.57
CA TYR A 132 -1.62 -2.96 0.40
C TYR A 132 -0.85 -1.82 -0.25
N LEU A 133 0.45 -2.03 -0.40
CA LEU A 133 1.38 -1.09 -1.03
C LEU A 133 2.08 -1.75 -2.23
N PRO A 134 1.38 -1.96 -3.33
CA PRO A 134 1.92 -2.64 -4.51
C PRO A 134 3.06 -1.84 -5.14
N SER A 135 4.12 -2.54 -5.57
CA SER A 135 5.34 -1.96 -6.10
C SER A 135 5.35 -1.76 -7.62
N ASP A 136 4.39 -2.34 -8.34
CA ASP A 136 4.21 -2.21 -9.79
C ASP A 136 2.77 -2.48 -10.24
N THR A 137 2.51 -2.40 -11.55
CA THR A 137 1.17 -2.58 -12.11
C THR A 137 0.65 -4.00 -11.91
N ASN A 138 1.49 -5.04 -12.05
CA ASN A 138 1.04 -6.42 -11.90
C ASN A 138 0.72 -6.76 -10.45
N THR A 139 1.50 -6.24 -9.49
CA THR A 139 1.15 -6.35 -8.07
C THR A 139 -0.13 -5.59 -7.74
N LEU A 140 -0.36 -4.41 -8.33
CA LEU A 140 -1.61 -3.67 -8.17
C LEU A 140 -2.81 -4.43 -8.73
N LEU A 141 -2.68 -5.04 -9.92
CA LEU A 141 -3.75 -5.87 -10.50
C LEU A 141 -4.07 -7.08 -9.62
N ALA A 142 -3.04 -7.76 -9.11
CA ALA A 142 -3.21 -8.90 -8.23
C ALA A 142 -3.87 -8.51 -6.89
N VAL A 143 -3.49 -7.36 -6.31
CA VAL A 143 -4.14 -6.80 -5.10
C VAL A 143 -5.59 -6.42 -5.39
N GLY A 144 -5.87 -5.79 -6.54
CA GLY A 144 -7.22 -5.42 -6.93
C GLY A 144 -8.15 -6.63 -7.10
N ASP A 145 -7.65 -7.68 -7.75
CA ASP A 145 -8.37 -8.97 -7.88
C ASP A 145 -8.67 -9.58 -6.50
N LYS A 146 -7.66 -9.63 -5.62
CA LYS A 146 -7.83 -10.10 -4.24
C LYS A 146 -8.85 -9.25 -3.48
N ALA A 147 -8.73 -7.93 -3.52
CA ALA A 147 -9.63 -7.01 -2.83
C ALA A 147 -11.10 -7.19 -3.25
N LEU A 148 -11.37 -7.46 -4.53
CA LEU A 148 -12.72 -7.77 -5.01
C LEU A 148 -13.25 -9.13 -4.54
N GLN A 149 -12.38 -10.07 -4.20
CA GLN A 149 -12.76 -11.40 -3.68
C GLN A 149 -12.89 -11.41 -2.16
N ASP A 150 -12.22 -10.50 -1.46
CA ASP A 150 -12.24 -10.41 0.00
C ASP A 150 -13.63 -10.08 0.55
N ARG A 151 -13.88 -10.54 1.76
CA ARG A 151 -15.15 -10.37 2.49
C ARG A 151 -14.87 -9.87 3.91
N GLU A 152 -15.82 -9.11 4.44
CA GLU A 152 -15.85 -8.75 5.85
C GLU A 152 -14.59 -7.98 6.32
N CYS A 153 -13.99 -7.20 5.45
CA CYS A 153 -12.80 -6.39 5.77
C CYS A 153 -12.79 -5.06 5.02
N ILE A 154 -11.84 -4.22 5.36
CA ILE A 154 -11.49 -2.99 4.67
C ILE A 154 -10.12 -3.21 4.01
N ASN A 155 -10.02 -2.96 2.73
CA ASN A 155 -8.77 -2.97 1.99
C ASN A 155 -8.38 -1.52 1.63
N VAL A 156 -7.20 -1.10 2.03
CA VAL A 156 -6.58 0.14 1.61
C VAL A 156 -5.49 -0.18 0.59
N LEU A 157 -5.59 0.39 -0.60
CA LEU A 157 -4.65 0.19 -1.70
C LEU A 157 -3.94 1.51 -2.00
N VAL A 158 -2.66 1.61 -1.70
CA VAL A 158 -1.85 2.77 -2.06
C VAL A 158 -1.33 2.61 -3.48
N THR A 159 -1.65 3.54 -4.38
CA THR A 159 -1.38 3.37 -5.80
C THR A 159 -0.70 4.58 -6.44
N SER A 160 0.21 4.31 -7.36
CA SER A 160 0.87 5.33 -8.14
C SER A 160 -0.06 5.94 -9.20
N LYS A 161 -0.08 7.28 -9.32
CA LYS A 161 -0.74 7.98 -10.43
C LYS A 161 0.09 8.04 -11.71
N GLN A 162 1.40 7.78 -11.62
CA GLN A 162 2.33 7.87 -12.73
C GLN A 162 2.73 6.49 -13.26
N PRO A 163 3.01 6.32 -14.55
CA PRO A 163 3.64 5.11 -15.06
C PRO A 163 4.97 4.83 -14.35
N ARG A 164 5.15 3.59 -13.91
CA ARG A 164 6.35 3.15 -13.20
C ARG A 164 6.91 1.87 -13.84
N PRO A 165 8.19 1.54 -13.61
CA PRO A 165 8.77 0.29 -14.09
C PRO A 165 7.97 -0.92 -13.63
N GLN A 166 7.95 -1.95 -14.47
CA GLN A 166 7.32 -3.23 -14.19
C GLN A 166 8.40 -4.22 -13.73
N TRP A 167 8.25 -4.74 -12.51
CA TRP A 167 9.25 -5.59 -11.85
C TRP A 167 8.90 -7.08 -11.92
N PHE A 168 7.62 -7.40 -11.79
CA PHE A 168 7.12 -8.76 -11.64
C PHE A 168 6.23 -9.17 -12.82
N SER A 169 6.31 -10.42 -13.22
CA SER A 169 5.26 -11.05 -14.01
C SER A 169 3.95 -11.13 -13.19
N ILE A 170 2.82 -11.34 -13.84
CA ILE A 170 1.54 -11.46 -13.12
C ILE A 170 1.52 -12.69 -12.19
N GLU A 171 2.19 -13.77 -12.56
CA GLU A 171 2.32 -14.99 -11.76
C GLU A 171 3.17 -14.78 -10.50
N GLU A 172 4.27 -14.04 -10.62
CA GLU A 172 5.10 -13.64 -9.47
C GLU A 172 4.35 -12.68 -8.56
N ALA A 173 3.67 -11.70 -9.14
CA ALA A 173 2.84 -10.73 -8.41
C ALA A 173 1.73 -11.42 -7.60
N LYS A 174 1.00 -12.36 -8.18
CA LYS A 174 -0.01 -13.14 -7.47
C LYS A 174 0.58 -13.90 -6.27
N LYS A 175 1.71 -14.57 -6.47
CA LYS A 175 2.39 -15.29 -5.37
C LYS A 175 2.86 -14.34 -4.27
N LEU A 176 3.33 -13.14 -4.64
CA LEU A 176 3.77 -12.14 -3.68
C LEU A 176 2.60 -11.58 -2.88
N VAL A 177 1.49 -11.27 -3.54
CA VAL A 177 0.25 -10.77 -2.92
C VAL A 177 -0.38 -11.82 -1.99
N ASP A 178 -0.42 -13.09 -2.40
CA ASP A 178 -0.94 -14.17 -1.56
C ASP A 178 -0.16 -14.32 -0.24
N LYS A 179 1.16 -14.12 -0.28
CA LYS A 179 2.03 -14.15 0.91
C LYS A 179 2.03 -12.82 1.66
N GLY A 180 1.74 -11.71 0.97
CA GLY A 180 1.81 -10.35 1.45
C GLY A 180 3.20 -9.72 1.42
N LEU A 181 4.27 -10.52 1.42
CA LEU A 181 5.66 -10.10 1.22
C LEU A 181 6.51 -11.27 0.76
N GLY A 182 7.69 -10.98 0.21
CA GLY A 182 8.55 -12.06 -0.25
C GLY A 182 9.99 -11.67 -0.55
N TYR A 183 10.86 -12.68 -0.48
CA TYR A 183 12.23 -12.64 -0.97
C TYR A 183 12.24 -12.51 -2.49
N ILE A 184 13.04 -11.58 -3.01
CA ILE A 184 13.16 -11.28 -4.44
C ILE A 184 14.53 -11.74 -4.93
N ASP A 185 14.58 -12.91 -5.51
CA ASP A 185 15.82 -13.59 -5.91
C ASP A 185 16.66 -12.78 -6.91
N TRP A 186 16.04 -12.25 -7.96
CA TRP A 186 16.74 -11.50 -9.00
C TRP A 186 17.37 -10.18 -8.54
N ALA A 187 16.91 -9.62 -7.43
CA ALA A 187 17.47 -8.40 -6.81
C ALA A 187 18.37 -8.71 -5.60
N SER A 188 18.50 -9.97 -5.21
CA SER A 188 19.28 -10.40 -4.06
C SER A 188 20.63 -11.00 -4.50
N THR A 189 21.67 -10.81 -3.69
CA THR A 189 23.01 -11.38 -3.95
C THR A 189 23.43 -12.44 -2.93
N ASP A 190 22.63 -12.65 -1.88
CA ASP A 190 22.91 -13.59 -0.79
C ASP A 190 22.75 -15.07 -1.20
N LYS A 191 22.12 -15.37 -2.33
CA LYS A 191 21.91 -16.73 -2.85
C LYS A 191 21.35 -17.72 -1.82
N GLY A 192 20.49 -17.21 -0.93
CA GLY A 192 19.85 -18.00 0.14
C GLY A 192 20.72 -18.30 1.35
N VAL A 193 21.98 -17.82 1.41
CA VAL A 193 22.79 -17.88 2.64
C VAL A 193 22.51 -16.68 3.54
N LYS A 194 23.12 -16.63 4.72
CA LYS A 194 22.97 -15.49 5.62
C LYS A 194 23.45 -14.20 4.94
N PRO A 195 22.61 -13.18 4.81
CA PRO A 195 23.00 -11.89 4.23
C PRO A 195 23.86 -11.08 5.20
N ASP A 196 24.61 -10.12 4.65
CA ASP A 196 25.31 -9.10 5.42
C ASP A 196 24.36 -7.94 5.75
N VAL A 197 23.41 -7.66 4.85
CA VAL A 197 22.36 -6.64 5.02
C VAL A 197 21.06 -7.10 4.36
N VAL A 198 19.93 -6.75 4.97
CA VAL A 198 18.61 -6.93 4.36
C VAL A 198 18.07 -5.58 3.92
N PHE A 199 17.68 -5.45 2.66
CA PHE A 199 16.85 -4.35 2.19
C PHE A 199 15.39 -4.78 2.16
N ALA A 200 14.50 -3.88 2.57
CA ALA A 200 13.06 -4.06 2.41
C ALA A 200 12.41 -2.78 1.88
N SER A 201 11.38 -2.92 1.08
CA SER A 201 10.61 -1.77 0.58
C SER A 201 9.14 -2.07 0.40
N THR A 202 8.35 -1.00 0.42
CA THR A 202 6.92 -1.00 0.12
C THR A 202 6.65 -0.06 -1.05
N GLU A 203 5.53 -0.15 -1.71
CA GLU A 203 5.06 0.81 -2.72
C GLU A 203 6.05 1.02 -3.89
N THR A 204 5.72 1.87 -4.84
CA THR A 204 6.51 2.08 -6.08
C THR A 204 7.77 2.91 -5.85
N GLU A 205 7.67 4.07 -5.17
CA GLU A 205 8.81 4.99 -5.04
C GLU A 205 9.91 4.45 -4.12
N PRO A 206 9.61 3.97 -2.90
CA PRO A 206 10.60 3.30 -2.07
C PRO A 206 11.23 2.08 -2.75
N THR A 207 10.45 1.33 -3.55
CA THR A 207 10.96 0.17 -4.30
C THR A 207 11.95 0.57 -5.38
N ILE A 208 11.67 1.62 -6.16
CA ILE A 208 12.59 2.13 -7.19
C ILE A 208 13.94 2.53 -6.58
N GLU A 209 13.91 3.28 -5.49
CA GLU A 209 15.12 3.75 -4.82
C GLU A 209 15.90 2.61 -4.17
N THR A 210 15.20 1.65 -3.55
CA THR A 210 15.83 0.47 -2.96
C THR A 210 16.54 -0.39 -4.02
N LEU A 211 15.90 -0.67 -5.14
CA LEU A 211 16.50 -1.44 -6.23
C LEU A 211 17.72 -0.71 -6.83
N ALA A 212 17.65 0.61 -6.96
CA ALA A 212 18.77 1.41 -7.41
C ALA A 212 19.94 1.43 -6.39
N ALA A 213 19.64 1.47 -5.09
CA ALA A 213 20.64 1.36 -4.03
C ALA A 213 21.37 0.01 -4.08
N ILE A 214 20.61 -1.08 -4.22
CA ILE A 214 21.17 -2.44 -4.36
C ILE A 214 22.08 -2.54 -5.60
N ASP A 215 21.67 -1.98 -6.74
CA ASP A 215 22.49 -1.95 -7.96
C ASP A 215 23.82 -1.20 -7.76
N ILE A 216 23.76 -0.05 -7.07
CA ILE A 216 24.98 0.74 -6.71
C ILE A 216 25.90 -0.10 -5.83
N LEU A 217 25.37 -0.73 -4.79
CA LEU A 217 26.15 -1.53 -3.85
C LEU A 217 26.74 -2.77 -4.55
N HIS A 218 25.98 -3.47 -5.37
CA HIS A 218 26.47 -4.63 -6.11
C HIS A 218 27.62 -4.28 -7.04
N LYS A 219 27.58 -3.11 -7.71
CA LYS A 219 28.66 -2.64 -8.58
C LYS A 219 29.91 -2.24 -7.82
N LYS A 220 29.76 -1.67 -6.61
CA LYS A 220 30.89 -1.15 -5.81
C LYS A 220 31.45 -2.21 -4.84
N PHE A 221 30.61 -3.08 -4.33
CA PHE A 221 30.93 -4.12 -3.35
C PHE A 221 30.36 -5.46 -3.78
N PRO A 222 30.94 -6.12 -4.81
CA PRO A 222 30.36 -7.32 -5.42
C PRO A 222 30.29 -8.52 -4.45
N ASP A 223 31.10 -8.52 -3.38
CA ASP A 223 31.10 -9.57 -2.36
C ASP A 223 30.05 -9.39 -1.27
N LEU A 224 29.39 -8.20 -1.22
CA LEU A 224 28.36 -7.91 -0.23
C LEU A 224 27.11 -8.76 -0.48
N LYS A 225 26.70 -9.51 0.51
CA LYS A 225 25.51 -10.37 0.44
C LYS A 225 24.28 -9.60 0.85
N ILE A 226 23.51 -9.17 -0.15
CA ILE A 226 22.31 -8.39 0.02
C ILE A 226 21.10 -9.31 -0.15
N ARG A 227 20.15 -9.23 0.80
CA ARG A 227 18.82 -9.82 0.67
C ARG A 227 17.82 -8.70 0.43
N TYR A 228 16.96 -8.89 -0.58
CA TYR A 228 15.88 -7.96 -0.83
C TYR A 228 14.51 -8.59 -0.56
N ILE A 229 13.68 -7.87 0.20
CA ILE A 229 12.31 -8.25 0.55
C ILE A 229 11.36 -7.15 0.03
N ASN A 230 10.41 -7.52 -0.81
CA ASN A 230 9.32 -6.62 -1.17
C ASN A 230 8.10 -6.89 -0.27
N VAL A 231 7.54 -5.83 0.31
CA VAL A 231 6.40 -5.90 1.25
C VAL A 231 5.20 -5.26 0.59
N VAL A 232 4.19 -6.06 0.27
CA VAL A 232 2.93 -5.61 -0.35
C VAL A 232 1.84 -5.40 0.69
N ASP A 233 1.67 -6.32 1.64
CA ASP A 233 0.73 -6.20 2.77
C ASP A 233 1.53 -5.95 4.05
N VAL A 234 1.52 -4.71 4.53
CA VAL A 234 2.31 -4.33 5.71
C VAL A 234 1.79 -4.94 7.00
N MET A 235 0.50 -5.28 7.05
CA MET A 235 -0.07 -5.94 8.23
C MET A 235 0.51 -7.34 8.46
N LYS A 236 1.12 -7.96 7.44
CA LYS A 236 1.86 -9.22 7.57
C LYS A 236 3.13 -9.12 8.43
N LEU A 237 3.69 -7.91 8.58
CA LEU A 237 4.84 -7.69 9.44
C LEU A 237 4.49 -7.74 10.94
N MET A 238 3.21 -7.57 11.32
CA MET A 238 2.78 -7.59 12.72
C MET A 238 3.05 -8.95 13.39
N ASP A 239 3.35 -8.93 14.69
CA ASP A 239 3.54 -10.16 15.47
C ASP A 239 2.26 -11.03 15.45
N PRO A 240 2.36 -12.36 15.32
CA PRO A 240 1.19 -13.26 15.36
C PRO A 240 0.31 -13.13 16.60
N LYS A 241 0.84 -12.58 17.68
CA LYS A 241 0.05 -12.29 18.90
C LYS A 241 -0.97 -11.18 18.66
N ASP A 242 -0.60 -10.20 17.82
CA ASP A 242 -1.40 -9.02 17.52
C ASP A 242 -2.19 -9.21 16.22
N ASN A 243 -1.63 -10.00 15.28
CA ASN A 243 -2.26 -10.33 14.00
C ASN A 243 -2.12 -11.81 13.67
N LYS A 244 -3.21 -12.57 13.78
CA LYS A 244 -3.22 -14.01 13.45
C LYS A 244 -2.77 -14.33 12.02
N ASN A 245 -2.89 -13.37 11.10
CA ASN A 245 -2.46 -13.46 9.72
C ASN A 245 -1.04 -12.95 9.50
N GLY A 246 -0.36 -12.44 10.54
CA GLY A 246 1.03 -12.03 10.50
C GLY A 246 1.96 -13.21 10.25
N LEU A 247 3.16 -12.93 9.76
CA LEU A 247 4.18 -13.96 9.60
C LEU A 247 4.48 -14.66 10.93
N SER A 248 4.64 -15.96 10.91
CA SER A 248 5.18 -16.69 12.05
C SER A 248 6.56 -16.13 12.45
N THR A 249 6.98 -16.35 13.69
CA THR A 249 8.30 -15.90 14.15
C THR A 249 9.41 -16.54 13.32
N GLU A 250 9.27 -17.82 12.97
CA GLU A 250 10.23 -18.56 12.16
C GLU A 250 10.36 -18.00 10.73
N GLU A 251 9.23 -17.67 10.09
CA GLU A 251 9.23 -17.08 8.75
C GLU A 251 9.81 -15.66 8.77
N PHE A 252 9.45 -14.86 9.80
CA PHE A 252 9.99 -13.53 9.99
C PHE A 252 11.51 -13.57 10.21
N ASP A 253 12.01 -14.47 11.09
CA ASP A 253 13.43 -14.64 11.37
C ASP A 253 14.23 -15.14 10.16
N ARG A 254 13.60 -15.93 9.31
CA ARG A 254 14.20 -16.37 8.03
C ARG A 254 14.38 -15.23 7.06
N LEU A 255 13.40 -14.32 6.95
CA LEU A 255 13.45 -13.17 6.05
C LEU A 255 14.36 -12.07 6.63
N PHE A 256 14.22 -11.80 7.92
CA PHE A 256 14.91 -10.75 8.66
C PHE A 256 15.70 -11.36 9.84
N PRO A 257 16.90 -11.91 9.60
CA PRO A 257 17.71 -12.52 10.67
C PRO A 257 18.03 -11.50 11.78
N LYS A 258 18.06 -11.98 13.04
CA LYS A 258 18.15 -11.11 14.24
C LYS A 258 19.39 -10.25 14.31
N ASP A 259 20.49 -10.76 13.81
CA ASP A 259 21.84 -10.19 13.88
C ASP A 259 22.30 -9.54 12.56
N VAL A 260 21.36 -9.27 11.67
CA VAL A 260 21.60 -8.62 10.38
C VAL A 260 20.88 -7.27 10.36
N PRO A 261 21.54 -6.17 9.95
CA PRO A 261 20.88 -4.89 9.81
C PRO A 261 19.83 -4.94 8.69
N VAL A 262 18.75 -4.21 8.90
CA VAL A 262 17.66 -4.06 7.93
C VAL A 262 17.56 -2.60 7.54
N ILE A 263 17.71 -2.29 6.25
CA ILE A 263 17.42 -0.99 5.67
C ILE A 263 16.00 -1.05 5.09
N PHE A 264 15.08 -0.35 5.72
CA PHE A 264 13.67 -0.41 5.35
C PHE A 264 13.19 0.91 4.74
N ALA A 265 12.95 0.90 3.45
CA ALA A 265 12.34 2.00 2.71
C ALA A 265 10.82 1.93 2.84
N TRP A 266 10.27 2.76 3.74
CA TRP A 266 8.87 2.76 4.13
C TRP A 266 8.13 3.96 3.52
N HIS A 267 6.92 3.71 3.04
CA HIS A 267 6.09 4.73 2.39
C HIS A 267 5.50 5.77 3.37
N GLY A 268 5.08 5.34 4.54
CA GLY A 268 4.33 6.15 5.50
C GLY A 268 5.20 6.77 6.60
N TYR A 269 4.58 7.16 7.70
CA TYR A 269 5.28 7.72 8.87
C TYR A 269 6.02 6.67 9.68
N LYS A 270 7.16 7.07 10.26
CA LYS A 270 8.11 6.22 10.96
C LYS A 270 7.50 5.44 12.13
N SER A 271 6.63 6.08 12.90
CA SER A 271 6.08 5.54 14.15
C SER A 271 5.37 4.19 13.98
N MET A 272 4.66 3.98 12.88
CA MET A 272 4.00 2.71 12.58
C MET A 272 5.02 1.56 12.47
N MET A 273 6.09 1.78 11.71
CA MET A 273 7.13 0.76 11.53
C MET A 273 7.92 0.54 12.81
N GLU A 274 8.29 1.60 13.52
CA GLU A 274 8.97 1.46 14.83
C GLU A 274 8.13 0.60 15.79
N SER A 275 6.82 0.80 15.85
CA SER A 275 5.91 -0.01 16.68
C SER A 275 5.92 -1.50 16.27
N ILE A 276 5.81 -1.79 14.97
CA ILE A 276 5.82 -3.16 14.45
C ILE A 276 7.16 -3.86 14.75
N TRP A 277 8.27 -3.19 14.44
CA TRP A 277 9.61 -3.76 14.67
C TRP A 277 9.92 -3.94 16.15
N PHE A 278 9.49 -2.99 17.00
CA PHE A 278 9.61 -3.11 18.46
C PHE A 278 8.83 -4.33 19.00
N ALA A 279 7.60 -4.53 18.54
CA ALA A 279 6.79 -5.69 18.93
C ALA A 279 7.47 -7.02 18.54
N ARG A 280 8.13 -7.05 17.37
CA ARG A 280 8.95 -8.18 16.89
C ARG A 280 10.28 -8.33 17.62
N LYS A 281 10.63 -7.42 18.54
CA LYS A 281 11.92 -7.37 19.24
C LYS A 281 13.11 -7.30 18.28
N ARG A 282 12.96 -6.44 17.26
CA ARG A 282 13.99 -6.13 16.27
C ARG A 282 14.34 -4.67 16.39
N TYR A 283 15.62 -4.38 16.70
CA TYR A 283 16.11 -3.03 16.98
C TYR A 283 17.19 -2.59 16.01
N ASN A 284 17.70 -3.50 15.18
CA ASN A 284 18.69 -3.23 14.15
C ASN A 284 17.97 -3.00 12.80
N VAL A 285 17.06 -2.04 12.79
CA VAL A 285 16.32 -1.61 11.60
C VAL A 285 16.46 -0.11 11.43
N HIS A 286 16.87 0.28 10.24
CA HIS A 286 17.03 1.66 9.81
C HIS A 286 15.84 1.97 8.89
N ILE A 287 14.95 2.83 9.34
CA ILE A 287 13.71 3.15 8.65
C ILE A 287 13.87 4.47 7.93
N HIS A 288 13.89 4.42 6.60
CA HIS A 288 13.81 5.57 5.71
C HIS A 288 12.36 5.73 5.27
N CYS A 289 11.76 6.89 5.51
CA CYS A 289 10.32 7.05 5.38
C CYS A 289 9.95 8.49 5.05
N TYR A 290 8.64 8.76 4.89
CA TYR A 290 8.16 10.11 4.73
C TYR A 290 8.29 10.90 6.03
N GLU A 291 8.84 12.12 5.92
CA GLU A 291 8.89 13.14 6.96
C GLU A 291 8.05 14.36 6.54
N GLU A 292 7.38 14.99 7.48
CA GLU A 292 6.45 16.10 7.23
C GLU A 292 7.20 17.39 6.84
N ASN A 293 7.66 17.50 5.61
CA ASN A 293 8.33 18.70 5.10
C ASN A 293 7.38 19.65 4.36
N GLY A 294 6.45 19.12 3.57
CA GLY A 294 5.44 19.88 2.85
C GLY A 294 5.95 20.76 1.71
N ASP A 295 7.18 20.57 1.28
CA ASP A 295 7.84 21.40 0.27
C ASP A 295 7.37 21.08 -1.16
N ILE A 296 7.43 22.09 -2.04
CA ILE A 296 7.32 21.95 -3.48
C ILE A 296 8.73 21.69 -4.02
N THR A 297 8.93 20.54 -4.67
CA THR A 297 10.25 20.09 -5.12
C THR A 297 10.17 19.42 -6.48
N THR A 298 11.25 18.81 -6.92
CA THR A 298 11.22 17.80 -7.98
C THR A 298 10.92 16.41 -7.38
N PRO A 299 10.44 15.43 -8.17
CA PRO A 299 10.20 14.09 -7.67
C PRO A 299 11.40 13.42 -7.01
N PHE A 300 12.62 13.69 -7.50
CA PHE A 300 13.83 13.14 -6.90
C PHE A 300 14.23 13.88 -5.63
N ASP A 301 14.18 15.21 -5.64
CA ASP A 301 14.53 16.02 -4.46
C ASP A 301 13.62 15.72 -3.28
N MET A 302 12.34 15.41 -3.53
CA MET A 302 11.43 14.98 -2.46
C MET A 302 11.92 13.71 -1.77
N ARG A 303 12.49 12.75 -2.50
CA ARG A 303 13.10 11.56 -1.91
C ARG A 303 14.39 11.86 -1.15
N VAL A 304 15.22 12.77 -1.67
CA VAL A 304 16.43 13.25 -0.99
C VAL A 304 16.11 13.94 0.33
N LEU A 305 15.11 14.84 0.34
CA LEU A 305 14.67 15.52 1.57
C LEU A 305 14.13 14.57 2.64
N ASN A 306 13.61 13.43 2.23
CA ASN A 306 13.10 12.39 3.13
C ASN A 306 14.14 11.27 3.40
N HIS A 307 15.40 11.45 3.00
CA HIS A 307 16.47 10.46 3.15
C HIS A 307 16.10 9.05 2.61
N LEU A 308 15.22 9.01 1.61
CA LEU A 308 14.69 7.78 1.00
C LEU A 308 15.27 7.54 -0.38
N ASP A 309 16.20 8.37 -0.82
CA ASP A 309 16.87 8.21 -2.11
C ASP A 309 17.91 7.08 -2.09
N ARG A 310 18.27 6.62 -3.29
CA ARG A 310 19.20 5.50 -3.51
C ARG A 310 20.58 5.68 -2.88
N PHE A 311 21.04 6.91 -2.71
CA PHE A 311 22.37 7.19 -2.19
C PHE A 311 22.38 7.12 -0.65
N ASP A 312 21.36 7.67 0.01
CA ASP A 312 21.20 7.56 1.46
C ASP A 312 20.93 6.10 1.87
N LEU A 313 20.06 5.38 1.13
CA LEU A 313 19.83 3.95 1.36
C LEU A 313 21.12 3.11 1.19
N ALA A 314 21.92 3.38 0.14
CA ALA A 314 23.17 2.66 -0.08
C ALA A 314 24.23 3.01 0.96
N LYS A 315 24.31 4.26 1.40
CA LYS A 315 25.24 4.75 2.43
C LYS A 315 24.98 4.12 3.78
N ASP A 316 23.71 3.97 4.14
CA ASP A 316 23.30 3.40 5.44
C ASP A 316 23.57 1.87 5.54
N ALA A 317 23.82 1.20 4.42
CA ALA A 317 24.15 -0.22 4.36
C ALA A 317 25.66 -0.53 4.49
N ILE A 318 26.53 0.50 4.55
CA ILE A 318 28.00 0.39 4.63
C ILE A 318 28.52 0.72 6.02
#